data_8b852236f9036e69b9f1e950db52082f
#
_entry.id   8b852236f9036e69b9f1e950db52082f
#
_cell.length_a   1.000
_cell.length_b   1.000
_cell.length_c   1.000
_cell.angle_alpha   90.00
_cell.angle_beta   90.00
_cell.angle_gamma   90.00
#
_symmetry.space_group_name_H-M   'P 1'
#
loop_
_entity.id
_entity.type
_entity.pdbx_description
1 polymer ?
#
loop_
_entity_poly.entity_id
_entity_poly.type
_entity_poly.pdbx_seq_one_letter_code
_entity_poly.pdbx_strand_id
1 'polypeptide(L)'
;MKERIVWLDYGKAIAIYLVVLAHTALYKTAEGFIYTFHMPFFFFMSGYLFSYSKYPSYMEFVKRRFRQLLVPYVVINIITYLLWLLVLRNVGSDAGEDVGALSPLMAAVTVNATEMVHDVPLWFLAALFMVENLYYLLYRNARYRVVVTLLLLLLAVLNNTYNTVRLPFCIDISLVALLFYRLGNVMREKGYILFKWYLFVLSAVVTVAVFMLNGKVAMHANYYNNIFLFIAGGVAGCYSMAYICKLLQLLCGDRALVQTIARNTLPICAFHLIVFAVIKGIMLYLLGLSPEILTGTFLPNALFALLSMAVCLLIAKMVNRFLPFVLGK
;
A
#
# COMPACT_ATOMS: atom_id res chain seq x y z
N MET A 1 10.35 17.36 20.76
CA MET A 1 9.81 16.12 20.17
C MET A 1 8.60 16.48 19.30
N LYS A 2 8.54 16.02 18.03
CA LYS A 2 7.33 16.26 17.22
C LYS A 2 6.17 15.48 17.82
N GLU A 3 5.07 16.16 18.07
CA GLU A 3 3.85 15.55 18.60
C GLU A 3 3.40 14.41 17.68
N ARG A 4 3.19 13.23 18.26
CA ARG A 4 2.81 12.02 17.55
C ARG A 4 1.33 12.10 17.21
N ILE A 5 0.98 11.80 15.97
CA ILE A 5 -0.38 11.86 15.48
C ILE A 5 -1.02 10.47 15.60
N VAL A 6 -1.68 10.22 16.72
CA VAL A 6 -2.19 8.89 17.11
C VAL A 6 -3.16 8.29 16.09
N TRP A 7 -4.09 9.08 15.50
CA TRP A 7 -5.01 8.54 14.51
C TRP A 7 -4.33 8.00 13.25
N LEU A 8 -3.14 8.54 12.88
CA LEU A 8 -2.36 7.99 11.77
C LEU A 8 -1.75 6.62 12.09
N ASP A 9 -1.49 6.32 13.36
CA ASP A 9 -1.03 4.99 13.73
C ASP A 9 -2.17 3.97 13.61
N TYR A 10 -3.40 4.34 14.01
CA TYR A 10 -4.60 3.54 13.69
C TYR A 10 -4.76 3.36 12.18
N GLY A 11 -4.59 4.45 11.40
CA GLY A 11 -4.66 4.42 9.95
C GLY A 11 -3.68 3.44 9.33
N LYS A 12 -2.43 3.48 9.74
CA LYS A 12 -1.39 2.54 9.27
C LYS A 12 -1.69 1.11 9.67
N ALA A 13 -2.13 0.88 10.92
CA ALA A 13 -2.43 -0.45 11.41
C ALA A 13 -3.62 -1.09 10.68
N ILE A 14 -4.68 -0.33 10.43
CA ILE A 14 -5.85 -0.83 9.68
C ILE A 14 -5.50 -1.01 8.21
N ALA A 15 -4.83 -0.03 7.59
CA ALA A 15 -4.49 -0.10 6.18
C ALA A 15 -3.56 -1.28 5.86
N ILE A 16 -2.55 -1.57 6.71
CA ILE A 16 -1.69 -2.74 6.49
C ILE A 16 -2.44 -4.06 6.73
N TYR A 17 -3.37 -4.12 7.69
CA TYR A 17 -4.24 -5.27 7.85
C TYR A 17 -5.09 -5.51 6.59
N LEU A 18 -5.66 -4.46 6.00
CA LEU A 18 -6.42 -4.55 4.75
C LEU A 18 -5.56 -5.02 3.58
N VAL A 19 -4.28 -4.59 3.51
CA VAL A 19 -3.33 -5.14 2.52
C VAL A 19 -3.15 -6.63 2.71
N VAL A 20 -2.84 -7.08 3.92
CA VAL A 20 -2.62 -8.50 4.22
C VAL A 20 -3.90 -9.29 3.92
N LEU A 21 -5.06 -8.82 4.36
CA LEU A 21 -6.36 -9.46 4.12
C LEU A 21 -6.68 -9.58 2.62
N ALA A 22 -6.43 -8.53 1.84
CA ALA A 22 -6.70 -8.52 0.40
C ALA A 22 -5.77 -9.46 -0.41
N HIS A 23 -4.63 -9.88 0.16
CA HIS A 23 -3.74 -10.87 -0.44
C HIS A 23 -4.04 -12.32 0.01
N THR A 24 -5.03 -12.53 0.89
CA THR A 24 -5.54 -13.88 1.19
C THR A 24 -6.47 -14.37 0.06
N ALA A 25 -6.94 -15.59 0.15
CA ALA A 25 -7.95 -16.14 -0.78
C ALA A 25 -9.37 -15.60 -0.50
N LEU A 26 -9.49 -14.31 -0.22
CA LEU A 26 -10.74 -13.63 0.10
C LEU A 26 -11.72 -13.67 -1.10
N TYR A 27 -13.02 -13.65 -0.83
CA TYR A 27 -14.00 -13.57 -1.92
C TYR A 27 -13.90 -12.22 -2.66
N LYS A 28 -14.07 -12.26 -3.99
CA LYS A 28 -13.75 -11.16 -4.91
C LYS A 28 -14.46 -9.84 -4.61
N THR A 29 -15.67 -9.89 -4.04
CA THR A 29 -16.42 -8.67 -3.69
C THR A 29 -15.74 -7.90 -2.56
N ALA A 30 -15.28 -8.59 -1.48
CA ALA A 30 -14.59 -7.91 -0.38
C ALA A 30 -13.19 -7.43 -0.80
N GLU A 31 -12.44 -8.23 -1.57
CA GLU A 31 -11.17 -7.81 -2.16
C GLU A 31 -11.35 -6.54 -2.99
N GLY A 32 -12.32 -6.52 -3.92
CA GLY A 32 -12.60 -5.37 -4.78
C GLY A 32 -13.01 -4.12 -4.00
N PHE A 33 -13.81 -4.27 -2.93
CA PHE A 33 -14.16 -3.16 -2.06
C PHE A 33 -12.92 -2.56 -1.38
N ILE A 34 -12.04 -3.40 -0.83
CA ILE A 34 -10.78 -2.96 -0.21
C ILE A 34 -9.93 -2.19 -1.24
N TYR A 35 -9.84 -2.67 -2.48
CA TYR A 35 -9.03 -2.08 -3.54
C TYR A 35 -9.49 -0.68 -3.94
N THR A 36 -10.75 -0.31 -3.69
CA THR A 36 -11.26 1.03 -4.01
C THR A 36 -10.53 2.14 -3.24
N PHE A 37 -10.03 1.88 -2.02
CA PHE A 37 -9.52 2.96 -1.16
C PHE A 37 -8.24 2.66 -0.37
N HIS A 38 -7.82 1.40 -0.14
CA HIS A 38 -6.72 1.11 0.78
C HIS A 38 -5.37 1.69 0.30
N MET A 39 -5.04 1.58 -0.99
CA MET A 39 -3.81 2.18 -1.54
C MET A 39 -3.90 3.71 -1.63
N PRO A 40 -5.00 4.32 -2.14
CA PRO A 40 -5.26 5.74 -1.98
C PRO A 40 -5.01 6.26 -0.57
N PHE A 41 -5.45 5.54 0.46
CA PHE A 41 -5.28 5.93 1.86
C PHE A 41 -3.81 5.92 2.32
N PHE A 42 -2.99 4.98 1.85
CA PHE A 42 -1.54 5.01 2.12
C PHE A 42 -0.85 6.24 1.52
N PHE A 43 -1.15 6.59 0.28
CA PHE A 43 -0.62 7.81 -0.34
C PHE A 43 -1.13 9.07 0.36
N PHE A 44 -2.40 9.10 0.73
CA PHE A 44 -3.00 10.17 1.53
C PHE A 44 -2.27 10.36 2.88
N MET A 45 -2.06 9.30 3.66
CA MET A 45 -1.34 9.38 4.93
C MET A 45 0.10 9.86 4.76
N SER A 46 0.78 9.41 3.71
CA SER A 46 2.14 9.82 3.38
C SER A 46 2.20 11.31 3.04
N GLY A 47 1.26 11.80 2.23
CA GLY A 47 1.12 13.22 1.93
C GLY A 47 0.76 14.07 3.16
N TYR A 48 -0.09 13.56 4.04
CA TYR A 48 -0.42 14.21 5.31
C TYR A 48 0.82 14.37 6.20
N LEU A 49 1.76 13.44 6.17
CA LEU A 49 3.01 13.48 6.94
C LEU A 49 4.11 14.33 6.27
N PHE A 50 3.97 14.66 4.99
CA PHE A 50 4.97 15.43 4.26
C PHE A 50 5.04 16.89 4.74
N SER A 51 6.25 17.45 4.79
CA SER A 51 6.48 18.88 4.99
C SER A 51 7.85 19.25 4.43
N TYR A 52 7.91 20.32 3.64
CA TYR A 52 9.16 20.86 3.11
C TYR A 52 10.15 21.29 4.21
N SER A 53 9.64 21.80 5.34
CA SER A 53 10.46 22.24 6.47
C SER A 53 11.29 21.15 7.14
N LYS A 54 11.01 19.88 6.82
CA LYS A 54 11.78 18.73 7.35
C LYS A 54 13.09 18.49 6.61
N TYR A 55 13.25 19.12 5.44
CA TYR A 55 14.36 18.84 4.51
C TYR A 55 15.03 20.14 4.07
N PRO A 56 16.31 20.37 4.43
CA PRO A 56 17.04 21.57 4.03
C PRO A 56 17.21 21.70 2.51
N SER A 57 17.41 20.58 1.82
CA SER A 57 17.58 20.52 0.37
C SER A 57 16.88 19.32 -0.27
N TYR A 58 16.70 19.40 -1.59
CA TYR A 58 16.17 18.26 -2.37
C TYR A 58 17.10 17.05 -2.29
N MET A 59 18.41 17.26 -2.34
CA MET A 59 19.38 16.17 -2.29
C MET A 59 19.32 15.41 -0.96
N GLU A 60 19.15 16.09 0.16
CA GLU A 60 18.97 15.44 1.47
C GLU A 60 17.65 14.68 1.54
N PHE A 61 16.59 15.26 0.96
CA PHE A 61 15.32 14.59 0.83
C PHE A 61 15.46 13.27 0.05
N VAL A 62 16.03 13.32 -1.17
CA VAL A 62 16.24 12.14 -2.04
C VAL A 62 17.08 11.08 -1.34
N LYS A 63 18.24 11.45 -0.77
CA LYS A 63 19.15 10.53 -0.05
C LYS A 63 18.40 9.81 1.08
N ARG A 64 17.62 10.57 1.86
CA ARG A 64 16.85 10.00 2.97
C ARG A 64 15.76 9.04 2.46
N ARG A 65 15.00 9.42 1.42
CA ARG A 65 13.94 8.59 0.85
C ARG A 65 14.49 7.38 0.12
N PHE A 66 15.59 7.52 -0.57
CA PHE A 66 16.31 6.40 -1.17
C PHE A 66 16.63 5.33 -0.12
N ARG A 67 17.26 5.74 0.99
CA ARG A 67 17.59 4.83 2.08
C ARG A 67 16.35 4.18 2.70
N GLN A 68 15.27 4.94 2.89
CA GLN A 68 14.06 4.47 3.57
C GLN A 68 13.13 3.62 2.72
N LEU A 69 13.15 3.77 1.39
CA LEU A 69 12.21 3.13 0.47
C LEU A 69 12.91 2.23 -0.56
N LEU A 70 13.92 2.73 -1.28
CA LEU A 70 14.57 1.95 -2.33
C LEU A 70 15.58 0.94 -1.81
N VAL A 71 16.31 1.23 -0.73
CA VAL A 71 17.19 0.21 -0.12
C VAL A 71 16.38 -1.00 0.36
N PRO A 72 15.30 -0.83 1.15
CA PRO A 72 14.41 -1.94 1.48
C PRO A 72 13.83 -2.63 0.25
N TYR A 73 13.36 -1.86 -0.73
CA TYR A 73 12.82 -2.39 -1.97
C TYR A 73 13.79 -3.36 -2.64
N VAL A 74 15.02 -2.94 -2.88
CA VAL A 74 16.04 -3.74 -3.57
C VAL A 74 16.43 -4.97 -2.73
N VAL A 75 16.75 -4.77 -1.45
CA VAL A 75 17.23 -5.87 -0.59
C VAL A 75 16.15 -6.94 -0.41
N ILE A 76 14.90 -6.53 -0.18
CA ILE A 76 13.81 -7.49 0.03
C ILE A 76 13.48 -8.20 -1.28
N ASN A 77 13.42 -7.49 -2.43
CA ASN A 77 13.23 -8.14 -3.74
C ASN A 77 14.30 -9.22 -4.01
N ILE A 78 15.56 -8.95 -3.69
CA ILE A 78 16.61 -9.97 -3.84
C ILE A 78 16.33 -11.18 -2.95
N ILE A 79 15.97 -10.98 -1.69
CA ILE A 79 15.70 -12.06 -0.74
C ILE A 79 14.49 -12.88 -1.20
N THR A 80 13.36 -12.22 -1.52
CA THR A 80 12.11 -12.88 -1.92
C THR A 80 12.24 -13.55 -3.29
N TYR A 81 12.99 -12.95 -4.23
CA TYR A 81 13.30 -13.56 -5.52
C TYR A 81 14.14 -14.83 -5.37
N LEU A 82 15.20 -14.80 -4.55
CA LEU A 82 16.02 -16.00 -4.32
C LEU A 82 15.20 -17.11 -3.64
N LEU A 83 14.35 -16.78 -2.69
CA LEU A 83 13.45 -17.73 -2.06
C LEU A 83 12.45 -18.32 -3.07
N TRP A 84 11.88 -17.49 -3.94
CA TRP A 84 10.99 -17.95 -5.01
C TRP A 84 11.72 -18.85 -5.99
N LEU A 85 12.88 -18.43 -6.50
CA LEU A 85 13.66 -19.18 -7.49
C LEU A 85 14.09 -20.55 -6.98
N LEU A 86 14.53 -20.63 -5.72
CA LEU A 86 15.11 -21.86 -5.15
C LEU A 86 14.05 -22.79 -4.54
N VAL A 87 12.94 -22.24 -4.05
CA VAL A 87 11.96 -23.02 -3.29
C VAL A 87 10.54 -22.88 -3.86
N LEU A 88 9.94 -21.66 -3.82
CA LEU A 88 8.51 -21.48 -4.04
C LEU A 88 8.08 -21.76 -5.49
N ARG A 89 8.96 -21.56 -6.45
CA ARG A 89 8.75 -21.91 -7.86
C ARG A 89 8.45 -23.39 -8.06
N ASN A 90 8.97 -24.26 -7.21
CA ASN A 90 8.84 -25.70 -7.34
C ASN A 90 7.73 -26.31 -6.45
N VAL A 91 7.34 -25.62 -5.36
CA VAL A 91 6.40 -26.15 -4.36
C VAL A 91 5.27 -25.19 -4.01
N GLY A 92 5.31 -23.95 -4.51
CA GLY A 92 4.31 -22.91 -4.23
C GLY A 92 3.11 -22.93 -5.19
N SER A 93 2.33 -21.86 -5.17
CA SER A 93 1.21 -21.64 -6.09
C SER A 93 1.61 -21.59 -7.56
N ASP A 94 2.86 -21.26 -7.82
CA ASP A 94 3.43 -21.10 -9.17
C ASP A 94 4.10 -22.40 -9.67
N ALA A 95 4.01 -23.49 -8.89
CA ALA A 95 4.56 -24.77 -9.28
C ALA A 95 3.83 -25.32 -10.53
N GLY A 96 4.59 -25.50 -11.61
CA GLY A 96 4.05 -25.95 -12.90
C GLY A 96 3.67 -24.82 -13.86
N GLU A 97 3.77 -23.55 -13.46
CA GLU A 97 3.63 -22.44 -14.38
C GLU A 97 4.96 -22.19 -15.14
N ASP A 98 4.85 -21.86 -16.44
CA ASP A 98 6.03 -21.56 -17.28
C ASP A 98 6.48 -20.11 -17.10
N VAL A 99 6.88 -19.78 -15.86
CA VAL A 99 7.46 -18.48 -15.54
C VAL A 99 8.97 -18.54 -15.70
N GLY A 100 9.51 -17.84 -16.68
CA GLY A 100 10.95 -17.73 -16.91
C GLY A 100 11.68 -17.16 -15.68
N ALA A 101 12.85 -17.71 -15.32
CA ALA A 101 13.59 -17.31 -14.13
C ALA A 101 13.95 -15.80 -14.12
N LEU A 102 14.26 -15.21 -15.27
CA LEU A 102 14.65 -13.80 -15.38
C LEU A 102 13.46 -12.83 -15.40
N SER A 103 12.26 -13.27 -15.78
CA SER A 103 11.08 -12.39 -15.92
C SER A 103 10.73 -11.66 -14.62
N PRO A 104 10.62 -12.32 -13.45
CA PRO A 104 10.31 -11.61 -12.20
C PRO A 104 11.42 -10.66 -11.75
N LEU A 105 12.67 -10.96 -12.07
CA LEU A 105 13.79 -10.06 -11.77
C LEU A 105 13.72 -8.78 -12.61
N MET A 106 13.45 -8.91 -13.91
CA MET A 106 13.27 -7.76 -14.81
C MET A 106 12.04 -6.94 -14.40
N ALA A 107 10.97 -7.60 -13.98
CA ALA A 107 9.78 -6.95 -13.43
C ALA A 107 10.10 -6.15 -12.15
N ALA A 108 10.94 -6.67 -11.27
CA ALA A 108 11.41 -5.94 -10.09
C ALA A 108 12.29 -4.73 -10.47
N VAL A 109 13.16 -4.85 -11.49
CA VAL A 109 13.99 -3.72 -11.96
C VAL A 109 13.14 -2.61 -12.58
N THR A 110 12.14 -2.96 -13.38
CA THR A 110 11.23 -2.00 -14.02
C THR A 110 10.07 -1.56 -13.13
N VAL A 111 9.90 -2.21 -11.98
CA VAL A 111 8.77 -2.04 -11.04
C VAL A 111 7.42 -2.37 -11.72
N ASN A 112 7.40 -3.43 -12.54
CA ASN A 112 6.16 -3.92 -13.13
C ASN A 112 5.49 -4.92 -12.17
N ALA A 113 4.62 -4.42 -11.29
CA ALA A 113 3.97 -5.22 -10.25
C ALA A 113 3.13 -6.40 -10.78
N THR A 114 2.66 -6.34 -12.02
CA THR A 114 1.86 -7.44 -12.63
C THR A 114 2.68 -8.68 -12.97
N GLU A 115 4.00 -8.53 -13.10
CA GLU A 115 4.93 -9.60 -13.43
C GLU A 115 5.86 -9.95 -12.24
N MET A 116 5.76 -9.22 -11.11
CA MET A 116 6.53 -9.48 -9.89
C MET A 116 5.91 -10.62 -9.08
N VAL A 117 6.00 -11.85 -9.55
CA VAL A 117 5.36 -13.02 -8.91
C VAL A 117 5.87 -13.31 -7.50
N HIS A 118 7.12 -12.95 -7.17
CA HIS A 118 7.75 -13.26 -5.89
C HIS A 118 7.33 -12.36 -4.75
N ASP A 119 7.03 -11.06 -5.00
CA ASP A 119 6.58 -10.13 -3.96
C ASP A 119 5.89 -8.89 -4.54
N VAL A 120 4.67 -9.07 -5.06
CA VAL A 120 3.88 -7.99 -5.65
C VAL A 120 3.76 -6.76 -4.74
N PRO A 121 3.47 -6.86 -3.43
CA PRO A 121 3.25 -5.69 -2.56
C PRO A 121 4.40 -4.69 -2.50
N LEU A 122 5.63 -5.10 -2.83
CA LEU A 122 6.79 -4.21 -2.79
C LEU A 122 6.74 -3.05 -3.81
N TRP A 123 5.91 -3.18 -4.87
CA TRP A 123 5.72 -2.08 -5.83
C TRP A 123 5.44 -0.74 -5.15
N PHE A 124 4.73 -0.79 -4.01
CA PHE A 124 4.34 0.41 -3.27
C PHE A 124 5.53 1.24 -2.78
N LEU A 125 6.64 0.60 -2.40
CA LEU A 125 7.83 1.32 -1.93
C LEU A 125 8.45 2.16 -3.05
N ALA A 126 8.59 1.58 -4.23
CA ALA A 126 9.12 2.28 -5.40
C ALA A 126 8.14 3.36 -5.88
N ALA A 127 6.84 3.06 -5.93
CA ALA A 127 5.81 4.04 -6.28
C ALA A 127 5.78 5.21 -5.28
N LEU A 128 5.88 4.94 -3.98
CA LEU A 128 5.93 6.00 -2.97
C LEU A 128 7.19 6.86 -3.11
N PHE A 129 8.34 6.25 -3.41
CA PHE A 129 9.56 7.01 -3.70
C PHE A 129 9.36 7.94 -4.90
N MET A 130 8.78 7.46 -5.99
CA MET A 130 8.50 8.26 -7.18
C MET A 130 7.52 9.39 -6.86
N VAL A 131 6.39 9.09 -6.23
CA VAL A 131 5.37 10.07 -5.83
C VAL A 131 5.94 11.17 -4.96
N GLU A 132 6.75 10.83 -3.95
CA GLU A 132 7.33 11.81 -3.05
C GLU A 132 8.34 12.74 -3.73
N ASN A 133 9.15 12.20 -4.66
CA ASN A 133 10.09 13.00 -5.43
C ASN A 133 9.37 13.93 -6.41
N LEU A 134 8.39 13.41 -7.16
CA LEU A 134 7.56 14.23 -8.05
C LEU A 134 6.80 15.30 -7.25
N TYR A 135 6.25 14.95 -6.09
CA TYR A 135 5.57 15.91 -5.23
C TYR A 135 6.51 17.02 -4.76
N TYR A 136 7.71 16.67 -4.29
CA TYR A 136 8.70 17.65 -3.84
C TYR A 136 9.03 18.66 -4.95
N LEU A 137 9.24 18.19 -6.19
CA LEU A 137 9.63 19.03 -7.32
C LEU A 137 8.45 19.86 -7.86
N LEU A 138 7.30 19.25 -8.06
CA LEU A 138 6.17 19.87 -8.77
C LEU A 138 5.35 20.80 -7.88
N TYR A 139 5.23 20.52 -6.58
CA TYR A 139 4.34 21.24 -5.67
C TYR A 139 5.06 22.27 -4.77
N ARG A 140 6.36 22.47 -4.96
CA ARG A 140 7.14 23.41 -4.15
C ARG A 140 6.63 24.85 -4.27
N ASN A 141 6.30 25.28 -5.48
CA ASN A 141 5.76 26.62 -5.70
C ASN A 141 4.24 26.65 -5.49
N ALA A 142 3.80 27.37 -4.45
CA ALA A 142 2.40 27.47 -4.07
C ALA A 142 1.48 28.03 -5.19
N ARG A 143 2.03 28.96 -6.01
CA ARG A 143 1.27 29.64 -7.09
C ARG A 143 0.74 28.66 -8.15
N TYR A 144 1.51 27.61 -8.46
CA TYR A 144 1.17 26.68 -9.56
C TYR A 144 0.52 25.38 -9.11
N ARG A 145 0.28 25.18 -7.80
CA ARG A 145 -0.21 23.91 -7.25
C ARG A 145 -1.53 23.44 -7.85
N VAL A 146 -2.46 24.37 -8.15
CA VAL A 146 -3.74 24.03 -8.80
C VAL A 146 -3.50 23.59 -10.23
N VAL A 147 -2.73 24.36 -10.99
CA VAL A 147 -2.40 24.05 -12.40
C VAL A 147 -1.70 22.70 -12.49
N VAL A 148 -0.71 22.44 -11.63
CA VAL A 148 -0.02 21.14 -11.53
C VAL A 148 -1.01 20.01 -11.26
N THR A 149 -1.95 20.19 -10.33
CA THR A 149 -2.95 19.16 -10.02
C THR A 149 -3.86 18.88 -11.24
N LEU A 150 -4.30 19.90 -11.95
CA LEU A 150 -5.12 19.75 -13.15
C LEU A 150 -4.36 19.08 -14.31
N LEU A 151 -3.08 19.43 -14.50
CA LEU A 151 -2.22 18.78 -15.48
C LEU A 151 -1.97 17.31 -15.15
N LEU A 152 -1.72 16.98 -13.89
CA LEU A 152 -1.56 15.59 -13.46
C LEU A 152 -2.86 14.79 -13.65
N LEU A 153 -4.01 15.37 -13.35
CA LEU A 153 -5.31 14.75 -13.60
C LEU A 153 -5.51 14.49 -15.11
N LEU A 154 -5.21 15.48 -15.94
CA LEU A 154 -5.28 15.32 -17.40
C LEU A 154 -4.36 14.19 -17.87
N LEU A 155 -3.10 14.19 -17.44
CA LEU A 155 -2.13 13.14 -17.79
C LEU A 155 -2.57 11.76 -17.29
N ALA A 156 -3.16 11.68 -16.10
CA ALA A 156 -3.70 10.43 -15.56
C ALA A 156 -4.86 9.91 -16.40
N VAL A 157 -5.77 10.79 -16.84
CA VAL A 157 -6.89 10.43 -17.73
C VAL A 157 -6.38 9.97 -19.08
N LEU A 158 -5.46 10.71 -19.70
CA LEU A 158 -4.84 10.33 -20.97
C LEU A 158 -4.11 8.99 -20.87
N ASN A 159 -3.34 8.79 -19.79
CA ASN A 159 -2.67 7.53 -19.54
C ASN A 159 -3.67 6.37 -19.37
N ASN A 160 -4.74 6.55 -18.61
CA ASN A 160 -5.77 5.52 -18.44
C ASN A 160 -6.51 5.17 -19.73
N THR A 161 -6.67 6.15 -20.63
CA THR A 161 -7.45 5.99 -21.88
C THR A 161 -6.62 5.40 -23.01
N TYR A 162 -5.36 5.84 -23.16
CA TYR A 162 -4.53 5.55 -24.33
C TYR A 162 -3.31 4.68 -24.06
N ASN A 163 -2.95 4.46 -22.79
CA ASN A 163 -1.74 3.72 -22.48
C ASN A 163 -1.97 2.21 -22.52
N THR A 164 -1.39 1.56 -23.50
CA THR A 164 -1.33 0.09 -23.62
C THR A 164 -0.04 -0.49 -23.04
N VAL A 165 0.94 0.36 -22.69
CA VAL A 165 2.25 -0.04 -22.18
C VAL A 165 2.49 0.54 -20.80
N ARG A 166 2.96 -0.28 -19.87
CA ARG A 166 3.32 0.14 -18.51
C ARG A 166 4.57 1.00 -18.54
N LEU A 167 4.51 2.14 -17.87
CA LEU A 167 5.69 3.00 -17.71
C LEU A 167 6.55 2.47 -16.56
N PRO A 168 7.90 2.42 -16.74
CA PRO A 168 8.80 1.92 -15.71
C PRO A 168 8.75 2.78 -14.44
N PHE A 169 9.16 2.18 -13.32
CA PHE A 169 9.25 2.85 -12.02
C PHE A 169 7.93 3.43 -11.50
N CYS A 170 6.79 2.85 -11.90
CA CYS A 170 5.45 3.28 -11.50
C CYS A 170 5.13 4.74 -11.85
N ILE A 171 5.70 5.32 -12.92
CA ILE A 171 5.40 6.69 -13.36
C ILE A 171 3.91 6.84 -13.67
N ASP A 172 3.33 5.87 -14.38
CA ASP A 172 1.90 5.80 -14.71
C ASP A 172 1.01 5.82 -13.45
N ILE A 173 1.30 4.98 -12.48
CA ILE A 173 0.58 4.93 -11.21
C ILE A 173 0.76 6.22 -10.42
N SER A 174 1.95 6.81 -10.47
CA SER A 174 2.28 8.02 -9.72
C SER A 174 1.42 9.22 -10.11
N LEU A 175 0.92 9.29 -11.35
CA LEU A 175 0.01 10.35 -11.78
C LEU A 175 -1.27 10.39 -10.94
N VAL A 176 -1.87 9.22 -10.69
CA VAL A 176 -3.07 9.10 -9.87
C VAL A 176 -2.73 9.19 -8.37
N ALA A 177 -1.64 8.55 -7.95
CA ALA A 177 -1.21 8.53 -6.55
C ALA A 177 -0.89 9.93 -6.01
N LEU A 178 -0.34 10.82 -6.85
CA LEU A 178 -0.05 12.22 -6.51
C LEU A 178 -1.32 13.00 -6.11
N LEU A 179 -2.47 12.68 -6.67
CA LEU A 179 -3.73 13.33 -6.29
C LEU A 179 -4.09 13.02 -4.83
N PHE A 180 -3.98 11.76 -4.41
CA PHE A 180 -4.23 11.34 -3.02
C PHE A 180 -3.16 11.87 -2.07
N TYR A 181 -1.90 11.84 -2.49
CA TYR A 181 -0.81 12.43 -1.72
C TYR A 181 -1.03 13.94 -1.49
N ARG A 182 -1.42 14.67 -2.55
CA ARG A 182 -1.76 16.10 -2.45
C ARG A 182 -2.95 16.34 -1.55
N LEU A 183 -4.00 15.51 -1.64
CA LEU A 183 -5.15 15.60 -0.75
C LEU A 183 -4.72 15.53 0.73
N GLY A 184 -3.89 14.56 1.09
CA GLY A 184 -3.36 14.42 2.44
C GLY A 184 -2.57 15.65 2.90
N ASN A 185 -1.72 16.18 2.03
CA ASN A 185 -0.92 17.36 2.36
C ASN A 185 -1.77 18.62 2.53
N VAL A 186 -2.79 18.84 1.66
CA VAL A 186 -3.74 19.96 1.80
C VAL A 186 -4.51 19.87 3.11
N MET A 187 -5.00 18.69 3.46
CA MET A 187 -5.74 18.50 4.70
C MET A 187 -4.89 18.84 5.93
N ARG A 188 -3.60 18.53 5.89
CA ARG A 188 -2.68 18.94 6.95
C ARG A 188 -2.42 20.44 6.96
N GLU A 189 -2.10 21.04 5.80
CA GLU A 189 -1.79 22.47 5.68
C GLU A 189 -2.94 23.36 6.17
N LYS A 190 -4.17 22.95 5.88
CA LYS A 190 -5.38 23.73 6.20
C LYS A 190 -6.02 23.36 7.54
N GLY A 191 -5.52 22.33 8.21
CA GLY A 191 -6.13 21.84 9.47
C GLY A 191 -7.51 21.21 9.30
N TYR A 192 -7.95 21.01 8.06
CA TYR A 192 -9.25 20.42 7.76
C TYR A 192 -9.20 18.90 7.83
N ILE A 193 -9.50 18.35 8.98
CA ILE A 193 -10.21 17.09 9.03
C ILE A 193 -11.53 17.45 9.68
N LEU A 194 -12.54 17.72 8.86
CA LEU A 194 -13.89 17.97 9.32
C LEU A 194 -14.45 16.64 9.83
N PHE A 195 -14.22 16.32 11.12
CA PHE A 195 -14.81 15.16 11.78
C PHE A 195 -16.29 15.39 12.01
N LYS A 196 -17.04 15.35 10.91
CA LYS A 196 -18.51 15.49 10.92
C LYS A 196 -19.11 14.13 10.57
N TRP A 197 -19.93 13.59 11.45
CA TRP A 197 -20.53 12.27 11.27
C TRP A 197 -21.34 12.16 9.97
N TYR A 198 -22.04 13.22 9.56
CA TYR A 198 -22.81 13.22 8.31
C TYR A 198 -21.92 13.16 7.06
N LEU A 199 -20.72 13.78 7.10
CA LEU A 199 -19.75 13.63 6.01
C LEU A 199 -19.15 12.22 5.98
N PHE A 200 -18.98 11.58 7.14
CA PHE A 200 -18.59 10.18 7.21
C PHE A 200 -19.65 9.28 6.56
N VAL A 201 -20.91 9.44 6.91
CA VAL A 201 -22.01 8.67 6.29
C VAL A 201 -22.04 8.89 4.79
N LEU A 202 -22.00 10.15 4.34
CA LEU A 202 -21.96 10.47 2.90
C LEU A 202 -20.76 9.82 2.21
N SER A 203 -19.57 9.93 2.79
CA SER A 203 -18.35 9.36 2.18
C SER A 203 -18.37 7.82 2.17
N ALA A 204 -18.91 7.18 3.20
CA ALA A 204 -19.10 5.73 3.23
C ALA A 204 -20.08 5.28 2.13
N VAL A 205 -21.22 5.95 1.99
CA VAL A 205 -22.20 5.69 0.93
C VAL A 205 -21.57 5.87 -0.45
N VAL A 206 -20.82 6.97 -0.68
CA VAL A 206 -20.12 7.20 -1.95
C VAL A 206 -19.09 6.10 -2.22
N THR A 207 -18.32 5.67 -1.22
CA THR A 207 -17.33 4.60 -1.40
C THR A 207 -17.99 3.28 -1.83
N VAL A 208 -19.10 2.90 -1.18
CA VAL A 208 -19.86 1.69 -1.54
C VAL A 208 -20.49 1.84 -2.93
N ALA A 209 -21.13 2.98 -3.22
CA ALA A 209 -21.75 3.23 -4.53
C ALA A 209 -20.72 3.18 -5.66
N VAL A 210 -19.56 3.81 -5.46
CA VAL A 210 -18.45 3.76 -6.44
C VAL A 210 -17.98 2.31 -6.65
N PHE A 211 -17.77 1.57 -5.58
CA PHE A 211 -17.40 0.16 -5.70
C PHE A 211 -18.42 -0.64 -6.54
N MET A 212 -19.71 -0.44 -6.30
CA MET A 212 -20.78 -1.13 -7.04
C MET A 212 -20.84 -0.72 -8.51
N LEU A 213 -20.60 0.56 -8.82
CA LEU A 213 -20.68 1.11 -10.17
C LEU A 213 -19.39 0.89 -10.98
N ASN A 214 -18.23 0.98 -10.34
CA ASN A 214 -16.93 0.94 -11.01
C ASN A 214 -16.36 -0.49 -11.12
N GLY A 215 -16.82 -1.42 -10.30
CA GLY A 215 -16.34 -2.79 -10.30
C GLY A 215 -14.87 -2.93 -9.90
N LYS A 216 -14.17 -3.89 -10.51
CA LYS A 216 -12.79 -4.22 -10.18
C LYS A 216 -11.83 -3.08 -10.54
N VAL A 217 -10.97 -2.73 -9.60
CA VAL A 217 -9.84 -1.80 -9.78
C VAL A 217 -8.56 -2.44 -9.23
N ALA A 218 -7.40 -2.07 -9.78
CA ALA A 218 -6.11 -2.59 -9.34
C ALA A 218 -5.02 -1.52 -9.57
N MET A 219 -4.74 -0.73 -8.52
CA MET A 219 -3.81 0.39 -8.65
C MET A 219 -2.39 -0.07 -9.03
N HIS A 220 -1.92 -1.22 -8.51
CA HIS A 220 -0.64 -1.81 -8.88
C HIS A 220 -0.52 -2.17 -10.36
N ALA A 221 -1.65 -2.47 -11.00
CA ALA A 221 -1.74 -2.78 -12.42
C ALA A 221 -2.07 -1.56 -13.29
N ASN A 222 -2.15 -0.35 -12.71
CA ASN A 222 -2.64 0.87 -13.37
C ASN A 222 -4.03 0.68 -14.03
N TYR A 223 -4.87 -0.15 -13.41
CA TYR A 223 -6.20 -0.48 -13.90
C TYR A 223 -7.26 0.15 -13.00
N TYR A 224 -7.99 1.14 -13.52
CA TYR A 224 -8.94 1.94 -12.74
C TYR A 224 -10.39 1.78 -13.21
N ASN A 225 -10.64 1.08 -14.31
CA ASN A 225 -11.91 1.05 -15.04
C ASN A 225 -12.35 2.50 -15.38
N ASN A 226 -13.27 3.11 -14.68
CA ASN A 226 -13.52 4.54 -14.78
C ASN A 226 -12.66 5.30 -13.76
N ILE A 227 -11.67 6.04 -14.24
CA ILE A 227 -10.71 6.77 -13.40
C ILE A 227 -11.35 7.84 -12.52
N PHE A 228 -12.42 8.50 -12.99
CA PHE A 228 -13.12 9.54 -12.22
C PHE A 228 -13.86 8.91 -11.04
N LEU A 229 -14.53 7.78 -11.27
CA LEU A 229 -15.16 7.01 -10.19
C LEU A 229 -14.12 6.51 -9.21
N PHE A 230 -12.98 5.97 -9.69
CA PHE A 230 -11.90 5.54 -8.81
C PHE A 230 -11.38 6.67 -7.93
N ILE A 231 -11.12 7.86 -8.49
CA ILE A 231 -10.68 9.03 -7.73
C ILE A 231 -11.73 9.44 -6.70
N ALA A 232 -13.02 9.51 -7.09
CA ALA A 232 -14.11 9.85 -6.19
C ALA A 232 -14.24 8.85 -5.03
N GLY A 233 -14.23 7.54 -5.32
CA GLY A 233 -14.26 6.47 -4.32
C GLY A 233 -13.03 6.48 -3.41
N GLY A 234 -11.84 6.70 -3.98
CA GLY A 234 -10.61 6.83 -3.21
C GLY A 234 -10.60 8.04 -2.26
N VAL A 235 -11.08 9.21 -2.71
CA VAL A 235 -11.23 10.41 -1.86
C VAL A 235 -12.23 10.16 -0.73
N ALA A 236 -13.41 9.61 -1.06
CA ALA A 236 -14.43 9.28 -0.09
C ALA A 236 -13.93 8.22 0.91
N GLY A 237 -13.27 7.16 0.42
CA GLY A 237 -12.68 6.13 1.26
C GLY A 237 -11.57 6.67 2.17
N CYS A 238 -10.71 7.57 1.69
CA CYS A 238 -9.71 8.25 2.52
C CYS A 238 -10.35 9.03 3.67
N TYR A 239 -11.44 9.76 3.40
CA TYR A 239 -12.17 10.49 4.43
C TYR A 239 -12.81 9.54 5.45
N SER A 240 -13.52 8.50 4.98
CA SER A 240 -14.15 7.49 5.84
C SER A 240 -13.13 6.82 6.74
N MET A 241 -11.99 6.40 6.20
CA MET A 241 -10.90 5.79 6.97
C MET A 241 -10.30 6.75 7.99
N ALA A 242 -10.05 8.00 7.62
CA ALA A 242 -9.52 9.02 8.53
C ALA A 242 -10.50 9.29 9.68
N TYR A 243 -11.81 9.33 9.40
CA TYR A 243 -12.85 9.49 10.42
C TYR A 243 -12.86 8.30 11.40
N ILE A 244 -12.89 7.07 10.88
CA ILE A 244 -12.84 5.85 11.71
C ILE A 244 -11.59 5.84 12.60
N CYS A 245 -10.42 6.15 12.04
CA CYS A 245 -9.16 6.17 12.78
C CYS A 245 -9.17 7.23 13.91
N LYS A 246 -9.79 8.39 13.64
CA LYS A 246 -9.94 9.42 14.68
C LYS A 246 -10.95 9.01 15.75
N LEU A 247 -12.05 8.38 15.37
CA LEU A 247 -13.02 7.84 16.30
C LEU A 247 -12.38 6.78 17.21
N LEU A 248 -11.59 5.86 16.64
CA LEU A 248 -10.83 4.85 17.40
C LEU A 248 -9.82 5.51 18.35
N GLN A 249 -9.13 6.57 17.92
CA GLN A 249 -8.27 7.35 18.81
C GLN A 249 -9.05 7.93 20.00
N LEU A 250 -10.26 8.45 19.76
CA LEU A 250 -11.10 9.04 20.84
C LEU A 250 -11.63 7.97 21.81
N LEU A 251 -12.03 6.80 21.29
CA LEU A 251 -12.60 5.73 22.09
C LEU A 251 -11.54 4.88 22.81
N CYS A 252 -10.43 4.58 22.14
CA CYS A 252 -9.43 3.64 22.64
C CYS A 252 -8.15 4.31 23.13
N GLY A 253 -7.95 5.60 22.86
CA GLY A 253 -6.73 6.33 23.21
C GLY A 253 -5.50 5.86 22.43
N ASP A 254 -4.34 5.97 23.01
CA ASP A 254 -3.05 5.53 22.46
C ASP A 254 -2.73 4.11 22.93
N ARG A 255 -2.68 3.15 21.99
CA ARG A 255 -2.47 1.73 22.27
C ARG A 255 -1.11 1.25 21.77
N ALA A 256 -0.34 0.60 22.65
CA ALA A 256 1.00 0.09 22.35
C ALA A 256 1.01 -0.90 21.16
N LEU A 257 -0.01 -1.77 21.05
CA LEU A 257 -0.14 -2.71 19.94
C LEU A 257 -0.30 -1.97 18.60
N VAL A 258 -1.17 -0.95 18.55
CA VAL A 258 -1.39 -0.13 17.35
C VAL A 258 -0.10 0.58 16.96
N GLN A 259 0.64 1.13 17.92
CA GLN A 259 1.96 1.72 17.69
C GLN A 259 2.95 0.73 17.09
N THR A 260 2.97 -0.48 17.64
CA THR A 260 3.90 -1.54 17.20
C THR A 260 3.60 -1.92 15.75
N ILE A 261 2.34 -2.13 15.40
CA ILE A 261 1.91 -2.41 14.01
C ILE A 261 2.28 -1.23 13.10
N ALA A 262 1.93 0.00 13.48
CA ALA A 262 2.17 1.21 12.70
C ALA A 262 3.66 1.48 12.40
N ARG A 263 4.55 1.10 13.31
CA ARG A 263 6.01 1.22 13.14
C ARG A 263 6.60 0.10 12.29
N ASN A 264 5.88 -1.01 12.12
CA ASN A 264 6.34 -2.20 11.41
C ASN A 264 5.51 -2.49 10.15
N THR A 265 4.83 -1.47 9.57
CA THR A 265 4.06 -1.64 8.31
C THR A 265 4.93 -2.14 7.16
N LEU A 266 6.18 -1.66 7.05
CA LEU A 266 7.10 -2.08 5.99
C LEU A 266 7.46 -3.58 6.10
N PRO A 267 7.98 -4.10 7.22
CA PRO A 267 8.25 -5.53 7.30
C PRO A 267 6.98 -6.40 7.21
N ILE A 268 5.82 -5.94 7.69
CA ILE A 268 4.56 -6.68 7.47
C ILE A 268 4.25 -6.73 5.98
N CYS A 269 4.34 -5.60 5.25
CA CYS A 269 4.13 -5.55 3.81
C CYS A 269 5.10 -6.48 3.06
N ALA A 270 6.36 -6.52 3.47
CA ALA A 270 7.42 -7.26 2.80
C ALA A 270 7.37 -8.78 3.02
N PHE A 271 6.91 -9.23 4.18
CA PHE A 271 7.06 -10.65 4.54
C PHE A 271 5.74 -11.43 4.60
N HIS A 272 4.57 -10.78 4.49
CA HIS A 272 3.30 -11.50 4.67
C HIS A 272 3.06 -12.60 3.63
N LEU A 273 3.49 -12.43 2.37
CA LEU A 273 3.35 -13.48 1.34
C LEU A 273 4.20 -14.71 1.65
N ILE A 274 5.44 -14.50 2.12
CA ILE A 274 6.30 -15.61 2.59
C ILE A 274 5.66 -16.31 3.78
N VAL A 275 5.14 -15.52 4.74
CA VAL A 275 4.45 -16.06 5.91
C VAL A 275 3.20 -16.86 5.51
N PHE A 276 2.46 -16.40 4.49
CA PHE A 276 1.34 -17.17 3.92
C PHE A 276 1.78 -18.52 3.40
N ALA A 277 2.88 -18.56 2.62
CA ALA A 277 3.41 -19.82 2.08
C ALA A 277 3.81 -20.78 3.20
N VAL A 278 4.49 -20.28 4.24
CA VAL A 278 4.90 -21.08 5.40
C VAL A 278 3.69 -21.62 6.16
N ILE A 279 2.70 -20.77 6.49
CA ILE A 279 1.52 -21.21 7.25
C ILE A 279 0.70 -22.22 6.42
N LYS A 280 0.50 -21.96 5.12
CA LYS A 280 -0.20 -22.91 4.23
C LYS A 280 0.55 -24.25 4.12
N GLY A 281 1.88 -24.21 4.05
CA GLY A 281 2.72 -25.41 4.10
C GLY A 281 2.55 -26.20 5.40
N ILE A 282 2.54 -25.53 6.54
CA ILE A 282 2.28 -26.15 7.86
C ILE A 282 0.85 -26.76 7.88
N MET A 283 -0.16 -26.04 7.40
CA MET A 283 -1.53 -26.55 7.31
C MET A 283 -1.59 -27.85 6.51
N LEU A 284 -1.00 -27.85 5.34
CA LEU A 284 -1.06 -29.00 4.42
C LEU A 284 -0.23 -30.19 4.92
N TYR A 285 1.07 -29.98 5.20
CA TYR A 285 2.03 -31.09 5.43
C TYR A 285 2.11 -31.56 6.88
N LEU A 286 1.83 -30.70 7.87
CA LEU A 286 1.89 -31.06 9.27
C LEU A 286 0.51 -31.34 9.89
N LEU A 287 -0.51 -30.56 9.49
CA LEU A 287 -1.84 -30.65 10.09
C LEU A 287 -2.84 -31.44 9.21
N GLY A 288 -2.48 -31.77 7.97
CA GLY A 288 -3.38 -32.44 7.02
C GLY A 288 -4.61 -31.60 6.62
N LEU A 289 -4.54 -30.26 6.79
CA LEU A 289 -5.61 -29.34 6.47
C LEU A 289 -5.41 -28.75 5.08
N SER A 290 -6.40 -28.91 4.19
CA SER A 290 -6.34 -28.26 2.88
C SER A 290 -6.42 -26.74 3.01
N PRO A 291 -5.48 -25.96 2.40
CA PRO A 291 -5.57 -24.51 2.35
C PRO A 291 -6.81 -23.98 1.61
N GLU A 292 -7.53 -24.84 0.89
CA GLU A 292 -8.78 -24.50 0.20
C GLU A 292 -9.88 -24.00 1.15
N ILE A 293 -9.81 -24.34 2.45
CA ILE A 293 -10.71 -23.81 3.48
C ILE A 293 -10.72 -22.28 3.54
N LEU A 294 -9.66 -21.63 3.05
CA LEU A 294 -9.57 -20.17 2.95
C LEU A 294 -10.27 -19.62 1.70
N THR A 295 -10.47 -20.45 0.66
CA THR A 295 -10.95 -19.97 -0.64
C THR A 295 -12.36 -19.40 -0.56
N GLY A 296 -12.51 -18.12 -0.92
CA GLY A 296 -13.80 -17.44 -0.98
C GLY A 296 -14.50 -17.23 0.37
N THR A 297 -13.79 -17.34 1.49
CA THR A 297 -14.35 -17.15 2.84
C THR A 297 -13.91 -15.83 3.45
N PHE A 298 -14.69 -15.26 4.40
CA PHE A 298 -14.31 -14.02 5.09
C PHE A 298 -13.64 -14.29 6.43
N LEU A 299 -14.33 -14.97 7.35
CA LEU A 299 -13.83 -15.13 8.72
C LEU A 299 -12.51 -15.94 8.80
N PRO A 300 -12.37 -17.08 8.11
CA PRO A 300 -11.09 -17.80 8.07
C PRO A 300 -9.95 -16.93 7.52
N ASN A 301 -10.20 -16.16 6.45
CA ASN A 301 -9.18 -15.25 5.89
C ASN A 301 -8.85 -14.08 6.82
N ALA A 302 -9.84 -13.53 7.52
CA ALA A 302 -9.61 -12.48 8.51
C ALA A 302 -8.71 -12.96 9.66
N LEU A 303 -8.96 -14.17 10.17
CA LEU A 303 -8.12 -14.80 11.21
C LEU A 303 -6.73 -15.17 10.68
N PHE A 304 -6.66 -15.71 9.47
CA PHE A 304 -5.40 -16.03 8.80
C PHE A 304 -4.54 -14.78 8.59
N ALA A 305 -5.14 -13.65 8.19
CA ALA A 305 -4.45 -12.37 8.06
C ALA A 305 -3.91 -11.87 9.41
N LEU A 306 -4.71 -11.96 10.50
CA LEU A 306 -4.26 -11.58 11.84
C LEU A 306 -3.10 -12.46 12.33
N LEU A 307 -3.20 -13.78 12.15
CA LEU A 307 -2.12 -14.71 12.50
C LEU A 307 -0.85 -14.38 11.71
N SER A 308 -0.98 -14.17 10.41
CA SER A 308 0.16 -13.81 9.56
C SER A 308 0.80 -12.51 9.97
N MET A 309 0.02 -11.49 10.35
CA MET A 309 0.56 -10.24 10.89
C MET A 309 1.30 -10.45 12.20
N ALA A 310 0.79 -11.30 13.10
CA ALA A 310 1.49 -11.61 14.36
C ALA A 310 2.85 -12.25 14.09
N VAL A 311 2.93 -13.20 13.15
CA VAL A 311 4.21 -13.81 12.72
C VAL A 311 5.12 -12.76 12.09
N CYS A 312 4.59 -11.89 11.21
CA CYS A 312 5.37 -10.79 10.62
C CYS A 312 5.94 -9.83 11.68
N LEU A 313 5.24 -9.57 12.78
CA LEU A 313 5.74 -8.75 13.88
C LEU A 313 6.91 -9.42 14.61
N LEU A 314 6.91 -10.74 14.75
CA LEU A 314 8.06 -11.49 15.30
C LEU A 314 9.27 -11.38 14.36
N ILE A 315 9.05 -11.59 13.05
CA ILE A 315 10.09 -11.40 12.03
C ILE A 315 10.61 -9.96 12.07
N ALA A 316 9.71 -8.97 12.13
CA ALA A 316 10.07 -7.56 12.23
C ALA A 316 10.96 -7.24 13.44
N LYS A 317 10.69 -7.87 14.60
CA LYS A 317 11.53 -7.73 15.80
C LYS A 317 12.94 -8.26 15.56
N MET A 318 13.07 -9.41 14.90
CA MET A 318 14.37 -10.02 14.57
C MET A 318 15.11 -9.15 13.54
N VAL A 319 14.47 -8.75 12.45
CA VAL A 319 15.09 -7.92 11.40
C VAL A 319 15.52 -6.57 11.95
N ASN A 320 14.68 -5.91 12.77
CA ASN A 320 15.06 -4.65 13.43
C ASN A 320 16.26 -4.78 14.36
N ARG A 321 16.46 -5.95 14.99
CA ARG A 321 17.57 -6.18 15.92
C ARG A 321 18.86 -6.55 15.20
N PHE A 322 18.81 -7.42 14.21
CA PHE A 322 20.00 -8.03 13.62
C PHE A 322 20.34 -7.47 12.22
N LEU A 323 19.36 -7.01 11.47
CA LEU A 323 19.50 -6.58 10.08
C LEU A 323 18.76 -5.25 9.81
N PRO A 324 18.98 -4.19 10.61
CA PRO A 324 18.21 -2.95 10.49
C PRO A 324 18.37 -2.27 9.12
N PHE A 325 19.49 -2.49 8.44
CA PHE A 325 19.74 -1.95 7.09
C PHE A 325 18.74 -2.47 6.04
N VAL A 326 18.22 -3.71 6.21
CA VAL A 326 17.17 -4.27 5.33
C VAL A 326 15.92 -3.41 5.32
N LEU A 327 15.67 -2.67 6.41
CA LEU A 327 14.53 -1.76 6.57
C LEU A 327 14.92 -0.28 6.35
N GLY A 328 16.10 -0.01 5.78
CA GLY A 328 16.57 1.35 5.51
C GLY A 328 16.94 2.16 6.77
N LYS A 329 17.28 1.49 7.85
CA LYS A 329 17.64 2.10 9.15
C LYS A 329 19.14 2.18 9.35
#